data_c171403e9ab0cdd03877ec971598c5dd
#
_entry.id   c171403e9ab0cdd03877ec971598c5dd
#
_cell.length_a   1.000
_cell.length_b   1.000
_cell.length_c   1.000
_cell.angle_alpha   90.00
_cell.angle_beta   90.00
_cell.angle_gamma   90.00
#
_symmetry.space_group_name_H-M   'P 1'
#
loop_
_entity.id
_entity.type
_entity.pdbx_description
1 polymer ?
#
loop_
_entity_poly.entity_id
_entity_poly.type
_entity_poly.pdbx_seq_one_letter_code
_entity_poly.pdbx_strand_id
1 'polypeptide(L)'
;MTSIQPSPEPNTEARALSSPTQLRQGATKRGRPRRIGAWTVAGDLPASFRYAAKGLVYGFTSQRNFRIHVITGAVVFGLGLWLGLSIDRLAVLVLTVAAVLVLELLNTATEAVVDLAIGRQFHPLAKIAKDCAAAAVLVAALASLLIAVLLLVPPLLTRLGL
;
A
#
# COMPACT_ATOMS: atom_id res chain seq x y z
N MET A 1 37.36 -13.13 -70.98
CA MET A 1 36.59 -11.93 -71.37
C MET A 1 35.28 -11.98 -70.53
N THR A 2 35.31 -11.36 -69.41
CA THR A 2 34.12 -11.33 -68.47
C THR A 2 33.53 -9.92 -68.56
N SER A 3 32.36 -9.83 -69.15
CA SER A 3 31.64 -8.58 -69.34
C SER A 3 31.05 -8.12 -68.05
N ILE A 4 31.49 -6.97 -67.59
CA ILE A 4 30.93 -6.26 -66.41
C ILE A 4 29.67 -5.53 -66.87
N GLN A 5 28.49 -5.89 -66.32
CA GLN A 5 27.29 -5.12 -66.50
C GLN A 5 27.27 -3.93 -65.54
N PRO A 6 26.86 -2.74 -65.97
CA PRO A 6 26.77 -1.57 -65.13
C PRO A 6 25.52 -1.70 -64.18
N SER A 7 25.71 -1.26 -62.95
CA SER A 7 24.65 -1.20 -61.92
C SER A 7 23.53 -0.23 -62.34
N PRO A 8 22.27 -0.52 -62.04
CA PRO A 8 21.15 0.40 -62.31
C PRO A 8 21.26 1.67 -61.48
N GLU A 9 21.05 2.80 -62.12
CA GLU A 9 20.97 4.13 -61.52
C GLU A 9 19.87 4.21 -60.46
N PRO A 10 20.07 4.92 -59.36
CA PRO A 10 19.02 5.08 -58.32
C PRO A 10 17.89 5.96 -58.86
N ASN A 11 16.69 5.42 -58.74
CA ASN A 11 15.41 5.99 -59.17
C ASN A 11 15.22 7.42 -58.65
N THR A 12 15.18 8.38 -59.56
CA THR A 12 15.02 9.83 -59.32
C THR A 12 13.68 10.17 -58.66
N GLU A 13 12.69 9.28 -58.72
CA GLU A 13 11.36 9.50 -58.10
C GLU A 13 11.36 9.41 -56.59
N ALA A 14 12.33 8.67 -55.97
CA ALA A 14 12.41 8.57 -54.50
C ALA A 14 12.89 9.88 -53.82
N ARG A 15 13.45 10.82 -54.59
CA ARG A 15 13.99 12.10 -54.07
C ARG A 15 12.94 13.22 -53.96
N ALA A 16 11.80 13.05 -54.61
CA ALA A 16 10.74 14.09 -54.64
C ALA A 16 9.80 14.04 -53.43
N LEU A 17 9.84 12.94 -52.63
CA LEU A 17 8.90 12.73 -51.50
C LEU A 17 9.43 13.12 -50.12
N SER A 18 10.64 13.67 -50.04
CA SER A 18 11.25 14.06 -48.77
C SER A 18 11.37 15.59 -48.59
N SER A 19 10.34 16.33 -48.95
CA SER A 19 10.28 17.77 -48.60
C SER A 19 10.01 17.93 -47.10
N PRO A 20 10.87 18.67 -46.35
CA PRO A 20 10.74 18.83 -44.90
C PRO A 20 9.42 19.52 -44.44
N THR A 21 8.70 20.11 -45.40
CA THR A 21 7.47 20.89 -45.13
C THR A 21 6.25 20.03 -44.89
N GLN A 22 6.23 18.77 -45.33
CA GLN A 22 5.04 17.89 -45.13
C GLN A 22 5.01 17.15 -43.80
N LEU A 23 6.13 17.06 -43.07
CA LEU A 23 6.17 16.40 -41.75
C LEU A 23 5.65 17.25 -40.61
N ARG A 24 5.26 18.51 -40.88
CA ARG A 24 4.84 19.45 -39.82
C ARG A 24 3.30 19.57 -39.62
N GLN A 25 2.51 18.96 -40.48
CA GLN A 25 1.03 19.09 -40.42
C GLN A 25 0.32 17.94 -39.73
N GLY A 26 1.02 16.91 -39.27
CA GLY A 26 0.44 15.75 -38.56
C GLY A 26 0.59 15.75 -37.04
N ALA A 27 1.09 16.84 -36.43
CA ALA A 27 1.11 16.98 -34.98
C ALA A 27 -0.32 17.28 -34.46
N THR A 28 -1.20 16.27 -34.45
CA THR A 28 -2.39 16.31 -33.62
C THR A 28 -1.92 16.71 -32.22
N LYS A 29 -2.36 17.88 -31.75
CA LYS A 29 -2.27 18.27 -30.33
C LYS A 29 -2.87 17.12 -29.52
N ARG A 30 -2.05 16.16 -29.11
CA ARG A 30 -2.42 15.24 -28.02
C ARG A 30 -2.73 16.15 -26.84
N GLY A 31 -4.01 16.39 -26.63
CA GLY A 31 -4.50 17.10 -25.45
C GLY A 31 -3.81 16.41 -24.26
N ARG A 32 -3.01 17.19 -23.51
CA ARG A 32 -2.48 16.71 -22.22
C ARG A 32 -3.68 16.14 -21.48
N PRO A 33 -3.60 14.88 -20.98
CA PRO A 33 -4.67 14.35 -20.15
C PRO A 33 -4.91 15.40 -19.07
N ARG A 34 -6.12 15.93 -19.06
CA ARG A 34 -6.56 16.89 -18.06
C ARG A 34 -6.36 16.15 -16.74
N ARG A 35 -5.34 16.52 -15.97
CA ARG A 35 -5.19 16.06 -14.60
C ARG A 35 -6.50 16.42 -13.93
N ILE A 36 -7.39 15.45 -13.78
CA ILE A 36 -8.54 15.55 -12.91
C ILE A 36 -7.87 15.77 -11.56
N GLY A 37 -7.90 17.03 -11.09
CA GLY A 37 -7.13 17.42 -9.94
C GLY A 37 -7.55 16.57 -8.76
N ALA A 38 -6.58 16.04 -8.01
CA ALA A 38 -6.83 15.36 -6.74
C ALA A 38 -7.72 16.20 -5.79
N TRP A 39 -7.82 17.52 -6.04
CA TRP A 39 -8.66 18.49 -5.34
C TRP A 39 -10.18 18.31 -5.56
N THR A 40 -10.63 17.73 -6.67
CA THR A 40 -12.06 17.45 -6.89
C THR A 40 -12.56 16.20 -6.15
N VAL A 41 -11.64 15.30 -5.76
CA VAL A 41 -11.97 14.11 -4.94
C VAL A 41 -11.94 14.45 -3.44
N ALA A 42 -11.17 15.47 -3.03
CA ALA A 42 -11.05 15.88 -1.63
C ALA A 42 -12.24 16.69 -1.09
N GLY A 43 -13.20 17.07 -1.95
CA GLY A 43 -14.37 17.86 -1.56
C GLY A 43 -15.50 17.08 -0.87
N ASP A 44 -15.44 15.74 -0.85
CA ASP A 44 -16.51 14.89 -0.32
C ASP A 44 -16.01 14.06 0.86
N LEU A 45 -16.05 14.64 2.07
CA LEU A 45 -15.71 13.96 3.32
C LEU A 45 -16.48 12.64 3.49
N PRO A 46 -17.81 12.56 3.27
CA PRO A 46 -18.54 11.30 3.33
C PRO A 46 -17.99 10.22 2.39
N ALA A 47 -17.56 10.59 1.17
CA ALA A 47 -16.93 9.64 0.24
C ALA A 47 -15.60 9.12 0.80
N SER A 48 -14.78 9.98 1.39
CA SER A 48 -13.50 9.59 2.02
C SER A 48 -13.71 8.58 3.15
N PHE A 49 -14.67 8.82 4.04
CA PHE A 49 -15.04 7.87 5.09
C PHE A 49 -15.55 6.54 4.52
N ARG A 50 -16.34 6.57 3.46
CA ARG A 50 -16.82 5.35 2.79
C ARG A 50 -15.68 4.52 2.20
N TYR A 51 -14.65 5.18 1.60
CA TYR A 51 -13.47 4.47 1.10
C TYR A 51 -12.62 3.89 2.23
N ALA A 52 -12.42 4.63 3.32
CA ALA A 52 -11.73 4.12 4.50
C ALA A 52 -12.45 2.92 5.11
N ALA A 53 -13.77 2.98 5.25
CA ALA A 53 -14.58 1.87 5.75
C ALA A 53 -14.45 0.62 4.86
N LYS A 54 -14.42 0.78 3.52
CA LYS A 54 -14.19 -0.35 2.59
C LYS A 54 -12.82 -0.99 2.81
N GLY A 55 -11.77 -0.19 3.06
CA GLY A 55 -10.43 -0.69 3.39
C GLY A 55 -10.43 -1.52 4.68
N LEU A 56 -11.10 -1.03 5.73
CA LEU A 56 -11.24 -1.76 7.00
C LEU A 56 -12.01 -3.09 6.82
N VAL A 57 -13.13 -3.05 6.08
CA VAL A 57 -13.91 -4.26 5.76
C VAL A 57 -13.07 -5.25 4.98
N TYR A 58 -12.29 -4.78 3.97
CA TYR A 58 -11.38 -5.65 3.23
C TYR A 58 -10.33 -6.28 4.15
N GLY A 59 -9.66 -5.51 5.01
CA GLY A 59 -8.70 -6.02 5.99
C GLY A 59 -9.33 -7.09 6.88
N PHE A 60 -10.52 -6.84 7.41
CA PHE A 60 -11.21 -7.78 8.28
C PHE A 60 -11.68 -9.06 7.58
N THR A 61 -12.19 -8.96 6.35
CA THR A 61 -12.72 -10.13 5.62
C THR A 61 -11.63 -10.97 4.96
N SER A 62 -10.57 -10.33 4.45
CA SER A 62 -9.54 -10.99 3.63
C SER A 62 -8.28 -11.33 4.40
N GLN A 63 -7.92 -10.58 5.47
CA GLN A 63 -6.65 -10.74 6.17
C GLN A 63 -6.83 -11.45 7.52
N ARG A 64 -6.24 -12.65 7.65
CA ARG A 64 -6.30 -13.42 8.89
C ARG A 64 -5.62 -12.69 10.06
N ASN A 65 -4.44 -12.11 9.83
CA ASN A 65 -3.68 -11.42 10.87
C ASN A 65 -4.42 -10.17 11.37
N PHE A 66 -5.05 -9.40 10.48
CA PHE A 66 -5.86 -8.25 10.86
C PHE A 66 -6.99 -8.64 11.84
N ARG A 67 -7.70 -9.74 11.56
CA ARG A 67 -8.73 -10.26 12.48
C ARG A 67 -8.16 -10.64 13.84
N ILE A 68 -7.02 -11.34 13.87
CA ILE A 68 -6.34 -11.72 15.10
C ILE A 68 -6.02 -10.48 15.94
N HIS A 69 -5.43 -9.44 15.32
CA HIS A 69 -5.08 -8.21 16.02
C HIS A 69 -6.29 -7.43 16.51
N VAL A 70 -7.39 -7.39 15.75
CA VAL A 70 -8.66 -6.76 16.19
C VAL A 70 -9.22 -7.49 17.42
N ILE A 71 -9.31 -8.82 17.38
CA ILE A 71 -9.85 -9.62 18.48
C ILE A 71 -8.95 -9.50 19.72
N THR A 72 -7.63 -9.67 19.55
CA THR A 72 -6.68 -9.53 20.66
C THR A 72 -6.73 -8.13 21.27
N GLY A 73 -6.80 -7.09 20.44
CA GLY A 73 -6.92 -5.71 20.89
C GLY A 73 -8.20 -5.47 21.71
N ALA A 74 -9.33 -6.01 21.25
CA ALA A 74 -10.60 -5.92 21.98
C ALA A 74 -10.53 -6.65 23.34
N VAL A 75 -9.90 -7.83 23.39
CA VAL A 75 -9.71 -8.58 24.66
C VAL A 75 -8.80 -7.81 25.60
N VAL A 76 -7.66 -7.30 25.12
CA VAL A 76 -6.70 -6.52 25.93
C VAL A 76 -7.35 -5.26 26.49
N PHE A 77 -8.12 -4.53 25.67
CA PHE A 77 -8.83 -3.33 26.10
C PHE A 77 -9.93 -3.66 27.12
N GLY A 78 -10.73 -4.70 26.87
CA GLY A 78 -11.77 -5.17 27.80
C GLY A 78 -11.17 -5.60 29.15
N LEU A 79 -10.02 -6.30 29.13
CA LEU A 79 -9.30 -6.66 30.35
C LEU A 79 -8.79 -5.43 31.10
N GLY A 80 -8.27 -4.42 30.39
CA GLY A 80 -7.86 -3.15 30.99
C GLY A 80 -9.00 -2.42 31.69
N LEU A 81 -10.19 -2.39 31.08
CA LEU A 81 -11.41 -1.83 31.69
C LEU A 81 -11.80 -2.63 32.93
N TRP A 82 -11.81 -3.95 32.84
CA TRP A 82 -12.19 -4.83 33.97
C TRP A 82 -11.21 -4.70 35.16
N LEU A 83 -9.92 -4.48 34.89
CA LEU A 83 -8.90 -4.24 35.91
C LEU A 83 -8.96 -2.82 36.50
N GLY A 84 -9.75 -1.90 35.93
CA GLY A 84 -9.87 -0.53 36.38
C GLY A 84 -8.65 0.32 36.06
N LEU A 85 -7.99 0.08 34.91
CA LEU A 85 -6.86 0.89 34.50
C LEU A 85 -7.25 2.36 34.35
N SER A 86 -6.32 3.26 34.71
CA SER A 86 -6.49 4.70 34.50
C SER A 86 -6.60 5.04 33.00
N ILE A 87 -7.22 6.17 32.70
CA ILE A 87 -7.52 6.57 31.31
C ILE A 87 -6.27 6.74 30.45
N ASP A 88 -5.17 7.20 31.04
CA ASP A 88 -3.87 7.31 30.39
C ASP A 88 -3.31 5.95 29.98
N ARG A 89 -3.42 4.93 30.83
CA ARG A 89 -3.02 3.55 30.51
C ARG A 89 -3.90 2.93 29.44
N LEU A 90 -5.21 3.16 29.48
CA LEU A 90 -6.14 2.73 28.44
C LEU A 90 -5.83 3.42 27.11
N ALA A 91 -5.50 4.72 27.12
CA ALA A 91 -5.09 5.44 25.92
C ALA A 91 -3.81 4.85 25.28
N VAL A 92 -2.82 4.45 26.10
CA VAL A 92 -1.62 3.75 25.61
C VAL A 92 -1.99 2.42 24.95
N LEU A 93 -2.86 1.60 25.57
CA LEU A 93 -3.32 0.35 24.97
C LEU A 93 -4.02 0.58 23.62
N VAL A 94 -4.91 1.57 23.54
CA VAL A 94 -5.60 1.93 22.28
C VAL A 94 -4.58 2.34 21.21
N LEU A 95 -3.60 3.18 21.57
CA LEU A 95 -2.59 3.66 20.63
C LEU A 95 -1.73 2.52 20.09
N THR A 96 -1.31 1.59 20.93
CA THR A 96 -0.48 0.45 20.51
C THR A 96 -1.26 -0.52 19.62
N VAL A 97 -2.50 -0.82 19.96
CA VAL A 97 -3.39 -1.65 19.12
C VAL A 97 -3.65 -0.96 17.77
N ALA A 98 -3.96 0.34 17.79
CA ALA A 98 -4.17 1.11 16.56
C ALA A 98 -2.92 1.10 15.66
N ALA A 99 -1.72 1.25 16.23
CA ALA A 99 -0.47 1.18 15.49
C ALA A 99 -0.28 -0.16 14.76
N VAL A 100 -0.56 -1.28 15.44
CA VAL A 100 -0.50 -2.61 14.81
C VAL A 100 -1.51 -2.73 13.66
N LEU A 101 -2.75 -2.28 13.86
CA LEU A 101 -3.79 -2.35 12.83
C LEU A 101 -3.47 -1.47 11.61
N VAL A 102 -2.91 -0.27 11.83
CA VAL A 102 -2.46 0.61 10.73
C VAL A 102 -1.34 -0.06 9.93
N LEU A 103 -0.36 -0.66 10.60
CA LEU A 103 0.74 -1.34 9.92
C LEU A 103 0.28 -2.59 9.17
N GLU A 104 -0.71 -3.32 9.68
CA GLU A 104 -1.35 -4.44 8.94
C GLU A 104 -2.03 -3.96 7.66
N LEU A 105 -2.75 -2.84 7.69
CA LEU A 105 -3.34 -2.26 6.49
C LEU A 105 -2.27 -1.79 5.50
N LEU A 106 -1.18 -1.19 5.98
CA LEU A 106 -0.05 -0.78 5.14
C LEU A 106 0.67 -2.00 4.55
N ASN A 107 0.85 -3.08 5.31
CA ASN A 107 1.38 -4.34 4.79
C ASN A 107 0.50 -4.87 3.65
N THR A 108 -0.81 -4.95 3.87
CA THR A 108 -1.78 -5.38 2.85
C THR A 108 -1.72 -4.52 1.60
N ALA A 109 -1.63 -3.19 1.75
CA ALA A 109 -1.51 -2.26 0.63
C ALA A 109 -0.18 -2.45 -0.12
N THR A 110 0.93 -2.66 0.60
CA THR A 110 2.24 -2.93 0.01
C THR A 110 2.23 -4.23 -0.80
N GLU A 111 1.66 -5.31 -0.26
CA GLU A 111 1.49 -6.57 -0.97
C GLU A 111 0.70 -6.38 -2.27
N ALA A 112 -0.43 -5.68 -2.21
CA ALA A 112 -1.28 -5.43 -3.38
C ALA A 112 -0.56 -4.61 -4.46
N VAL A 113 0.20 -3.57 -4.07
CA VAL A 113 0.98 -2.75 -5.02
C VAL A 113 2.12 -3.55 -5.63
N VAL A 114 2.84 -4.34 -4.84
CA VAL A 114 3.93 -5.19 -5.34
C VAL A 114 3.37 -6.24 -6.31
N ASP A 115 2.27 -6.92 -5.97
CA ASP A 115 1.66 -7.93 -6.83
C ASP A 115 1.11 -7.34 -8.14
N LEU A 116 0.58 -6.11 -8.08
CA LEU A 116 0.17 -5.38 -9.27
C LEU A 116 1.36 -5.05 -10.18
N ALA A 117 2.51 -4.70 -9.60
CA ALA A 117 3.70 -4.27 -10.34
C ALA A 117 4.41 -5.43 -11.04
N ILE A 118 4.52 -6.60 -10.40
CA ILE A 118 5.30 -7.73 -10.91
C ILE A 118 4.44 -8.92 -11.37
N GLY A 119 3.14 -8.92 -11.05
CA GLY A 119 2.25 -10.05 -11.31
C GLY A 119 2.73 -11.32 -10.60
N ARG A 120 2.91 -12.41 -11.37
CA ARG A 120 3.40 -13.69 -10.84
C ARG A 120 4.91 -13.91 -11.00
N GLN A 121 5.65 -12.87 -11.40
CA GLN A 121 7.09 -12.98 -11.60
C GLN A 121 7.84 -12.76 -10.28
N PHE A 122 8.90 -13.54 -10.08
CA PHE A 122 9.78 -13.32 -8.93
C PHE A 122 10.72 -12.14 -9.19
N HIS A 123 10.80 -11.20 -8.23
CA HIS A 123 11.77 -10.12 -8.24
C HIS A 123 12.37 -9.93 -6.84
N PRO A 124 13.71 -9.89 -6.68
CA PRO A 124 14.33 -9.78 -5.36
C PRO A 124 13.88 -8.56 -4.55
N LEU A 125 13.73 -7.38 -5.17
CA LEU A 125 13.26 -6.17 -4.50
C LEU A 125 11.80 -6.28 -4.05
N ALA A 126 10.96 -6.97 -4.81
CA ALA A 126 9.58 -7.22 -4.43
C ALA A 126 9.49 -8.09 -3.17
N LYS A 127 10.34 -9.13 -3.09
CA LYS A 127 10.47 -9.94 -1.88
C LYS A 127 10.92 -9.09 -0.69
N ILE A 128 11.96 -8.27 -0.84
CA ILE A 128 12.43 -7.38 0.22
C ILE A 128 11.33 -6.43 0.69
N ALA A 129 10.57 -5.81 -0.23
CA ALA A 129 9.49 -4.89 0.12
C ALA A 129 8.41 -5.58 0.97
N LYS A 130 7.97 -6.79 0.59
CA LYS A 130 7.00 -7.58 1.35
C LYS A 130 7.55 -8.01 2.70
N ASP A 131 8.78 -8.52 2.76
CA ASP A 131 9.43 -8.94 4.00
C ASP A 131 9.57 -7.78 4.99
N CYS A 132 9.96 -6.58 4.52
CA CYS A 132 10.04 -5.38 5.36
C CYS A 132 8.67 -4.92 5.87
N ALA A 133 7.64 -4.95 5.05
CA ALA A 133 6.28 -4.60 5.47
C ALA A 133 5.76 -5.56 6.55
N ALA A 134 5.94 -6.87 6.35
CA ALA A 134 5.60 -7.88 7.35
C ALA A 134 6.41 -7.73 8.65
N ALA A 135 7.72 -7.43 8.55
CA ALA A 135 8.57 -7.19 9.71
C ALA A 135 8.13 -5.97 10.52
N ALA A 136 7.66 -4.90 9.88
CA ALA A 136 7.12 -3.73 10.57
C ALA A 136 5.90 -4.08 11.44
N VAL A 137 4.99 -4.91 10.92
CA VAL A 137 3.86 -5.43 11.70
C VAL A 137 4.34 -6.26 12.89
N LEU A 138 5.29 -7.17 12.67
CA LEU A 138 5.83 -8.03 13.73
C LEU A 138 6.45 -7.20 14.86
N VAL A 139 7.27 -6.21 14.54
CA VAL A 139 7.89 -5.30 15.54
C VAL A 139 6.82 -4.57 16.35
N ALA A 140 5.80 -4.03 15.69
CA ALA A 140 4.71 -3.34 16.39
C ALA A 140 3.89 -4.28 17.27
N ALA A 141 3.61 -5.50 16.80
CA ALA A 141 2.90 -6.50 17.58
C ALA A 141 3.66 -6.93 18.84
N LEU A 142 4.98 -7.15 18.72
CA LEU A 142 5.83 -7.47 19.87
C LEU A 142 5.90 -6.32 20.87
N ALA A 143 6.05 -5.08 20.39
CA ALA A 143 6.04 -3.89 21.25
C ALA A 143 4.67 -3.72 21.96
N SER A 144 3.57 -3.90 21.23
CA SER A 144 2.22 -3.83 21.79
C SER A 144 1.99 -4.92 22.85
N LEU A 145 2.44 -6.15 22.60
CA LEU A 145 2.38 -7.25 23.55
C LEU A 145 3.16 -6.92 24.84
N LEU A 146 4.40 -6.43 24.69
CA LEU A 146 5.22 -6.04 25.85
C LEU A 146 4.53 -4.96 26.69
N ILE A 147 3.99 -3.92 26.04
CA ILE A 147 3.27 -2.84 26.73
C ILE A 147 2.02 -3.39 27.42
N ALA A 148 1.26 -4.26 26.77
CA ALA A 148 0.08 -4.88 27.38
C ALA A 148 0.47 -5.69 28.63
N VAL A 149 1.54 -6.49 28.58
CA VAL A 149 2.05 -7.24 29.74
C VAL A 149 2.42 -6.29 30.87
N LEU A 150 3.20 -5.24 30.60
CA LEU A 150 3.64 -4.27 31.61
C LEU A 150 2.46 -3.52 32.27
N LEU A 151 1.39 -3.25 31.52
CA LEU A 151 0.24 -2.51 32.03
C LEU A 151 -0.81 -3.39 32.71
N LEU A 152 -0.98 -4.63 32.27
CA LEU A 152 -2.05 -5.52 32.75
C LEU A 152 -1.61 -6.48 33.85
N VAL A 153 -0.38 -6.98 33.79
CA VAL A 153 0.07 -8.00 34.76
C VAL A 153 0.13 -7.49 36.20
N PRO A 154 0.70 -6.30 36.51
CA PRO A 154 0.74 -5.84 37.90
C PRO A 154 -0.63 -5.69 38.54
N PRO A 155 -1.63 -5.00 37.93
CA PRO A 155 -2.96 -4.90 38.53
C PRO A 155 -3.69 -6.25 38.55
N LEU A 156 -3.41 -7.16 37.63
CA LEU A 156 -3.99 -8.50 37.63
C LEU A 156 -3.50 -9.31 38.84
N LEU A 157 -2.19 -9.32 39.10
CA LEU A 157 -1.60 -9.99 40.27
C LEU A 157 -2.17 -9.43 41.58
N THR A 158 -2.22 -8.10 41.71
CA THR A 158 -2.84 -7.45 42.88
C THR A 158 -4.31 -7.88 43.09
N ARG A 159 -5.06 -8.01 41.99
CA ARG A 159 -6.48 -8.43 42.06
C ARG A 159 -6.65 -9.90 42.46
N LEU A 160 -5.65 -10.73 42.14
CA LEU A 160 -5.63 -12.17 42.52
C LEU A 160 -5.04 -12.40 43.90
N GLY A 161 -4.59 -11.37 44.61
CA GLY A 161 -3.95 -11.48 45.93
C GLY A 161 -2.53 -12.04 45.93
N LEU A 162 -1.85 -11.87 44.78
CA LEU A 162 -0.46 -12.30 44.54
C LEU A 162 0.49 -11.12 44.57
#